data_5d21cfbbf36d952d61b827b030c2c0f6
#
_entry.id   5d21cfbbf36d952d61b827b030c2c0f6
#
_cell.length_a   1.000
_cell.length_b   1.000
_cell.length_c   1.000
_cell.angle_alpha   90.00
_cell.angle_beta   90.00
_cell.angle_gamma   90.00
#
_symmetry.space_group_name_H-M   'P 1'
#
loop_
_entity.id
_entity.type
_entity.pdbx_description
1 polymer ?
#
loop_
_entity_poly.entity_id
_entity_poly.type
_entity_poly.pdbx_seq_one_letter_code
_entity_poly.pdbx_strand_id
1 'polypeptide(L)'
;MGRVVLCAVAALAVALSGCAAPAPAVPDTVTPAIVFPTAQTRPAAATLASPAATATAVPSPTPTWPAPVNATPTPDPPRDIPTGATVNSTYTVRRGDTLSGIAAAVGATVEELLALNNLRNPDRLVEGQQLIVALPITGQAPSIKLIPDSELVNGPAAVGFDLEGFIASRPGYLARHVEKVNTELLSGAQLVARVAEQQSVNPRLLVALLEHVGGWVDNPNPSADQMRWPLGYKRTNITGLYIQLVWAAARLNEGYYGWRLNNRLWVRLDDDTRAFMGNGINAGTAGLQNYLAAISTRPVWLEVLGEGPGSFIQTYRRLFGNPWQHDIGPIVPKGVTQPELSLPWAKDEVWLFTGGPHSAWGKGTPWGALDFTPQTVQGCAELKEWVTAVADGVITRSRWGEVVLSLDPSGDDRIGWSVLYLHIREDTAGAAGRAAVGARVKRGDRIGHPSCEGGVSSGAHVHIARRYNGEWLNAVGEIPFDLGGWVAAEGGVEYDGTLTKGSLTREACECKQLGVNGIAW
;
A
#
# COMPACT_ATOMS: atom_id res chain seq x y z
N MET A 1 -65.53 35.54 57.31
CA MET A 1 -66.40 35.39 56.13
C MET A 1 -65.45 35.50 54.90
N GLY A 2 -65.21 34.48 54.22
CA GLY A 2 -64.36 34.49 53.04
C GLY A 2 -64.24 33.12 52.45
N ARG A 3 -64.89 32.91 51.35
CA ARG A 3 -65.01 31.65 50.64
C ARG A 3 -63.68 31.22 50.01
N VAL A 4 -63.29 29.98 50.26
CA VAL A 4 -62.25 29.27 49.56
C VAL A 4 -62.77 28.83 48.19
N VAL A 5 -62.08 29.17 47.12
CA VAL A 5 -62.29 28.63 45.77
C VAL A 5 -61.11 27.71 45.45
N LEU A 6 -61.40 26.43 45.32
CA LEU A 6 -60.45 25.45 44.81
C LEU A 6 -60.35 25.58 43.27
N CYS A 7 -59.18 25.88 42.78
CA CYS A 7 -58.83 25.68 41.37
C CYS A 7 -58.03 24.39 41.22
N ALA A 8 -58.57 23.43 40.52
CA ALA A 8 -57.87 22.24 40.11
C ALA A 8 -56.89 22.58 38.96
N VAL A 9 -55.64 22.31 39.18
CA VAL A 9 -54.61 22.41 38.15
C VAL A 9 -54.43 21.03 37.52
N ALA A 10 -54.86 20.89 36.28
CA ALA A 10 -54.57 19.73 35.46
C ALA A 10 -53.11 19.77 35.03
N ALA A 11 -52.32 18.80 35.48
CA ALA A 11 -50.93 18.65 35.03
C ALA A 11 -50.94 18.02 33.63
N LEU A 12 -50.57 18.77 32.62
CA LEU A 12 -50.29 18.32 31.26
C LEU A 12 -48.85 17.81 31.21
N ALA A 13 -48.65 16.52 31.25
CA ALA A 13 -47.32 15.90 31.03
C ALA A 13 -46.99 16.01 29.54
N VAL A 14 -46.12 16.92 29.17
CA VAL A 14 -45.49 16.98 27.87
C VAL A 14 -44.29 16.02 27.91
N ALA A 15 -44.43 14.87 27.25
CA ALA A 15 -43.33 13.97 26.98
C ALA A 15 -42.41 14.60 25.94
N LEU A 16 -41.30 15.17 26.38
CA LEU A 16 -40.16 15.55 25.50
C LEU A 16 -39.42 14.28 25.12
N SER A 17 -39.77 13.70 23.97
CA SER A 17 -38.96 12.70 23.30
C SER A 17 -37.72 13.43 22.74
N GLY A 18 -36.67 13.49 23.53
CA GLY A 18 -35.36 13.91 23.07
C GLY A 18 -34.78 12.82 22.14
N CYS A 19 -34.79 13.05 20.83
CA CYS A 19 -33.92 12.31 19.92
C CYS A 19 -32.47 12.66 20.28
N ALA A 20 -31.83 11.82 21.09
CA ALA A 20 -30.39 11.83 21.21
C ALA A 20 -29.83 11.33 19.88
N ALA A 21 -29.24 12.23 19.09
CA ALA A 21 -28.42 11.83 17.97
C ALA A 21 -27.27 10.96 18.50
N PRO A 22 -26.96 9.79 17.89
CA PRO A 22 -25.79 9.02 18.27
C PRO A 22 -24.55 9.88 18.04
N ALA A 23 -23.66 9.95 19.04
CA ALA A 23 -22.37 10.56 18.89
C ALA A 23 -21.64 9.88 17.72
N PRO A 24 -20.88 10.66 16.90
CA PRO A 24 -20.11 10.06 15.81
C PRO A 24 -19.11 9.06 16.41
N ALA A 25 -19.22 7.80 16.01
CA ALA A 25 -18.23 6.79 16.30
C ALA A 25 -16.90 7.26 15.71
N VAL A 26 -15.91 7.46 16.57
CA VAL A 26 -14.53 7.72 16.14
C VAL A 26 -14.06 6.50 15.36
N PRO A 27 -13.61 6.63 14.12
CA PRO A 27 -13.18 5.48 13.34
C PRO A 27 -11.94 4.88 14.00
N ASP A 28 -12.05 3.64 14.46
CA ASP A 28 -10.90 2.77 14.64
C ASP A 28 -10.08 2.83 13.34
N THR A 29 -8.80 3.15 13.47
CA THR A 29 -7.79 3.21 12.40
C THR A 29 -8.34 2.81 11.03
N VAL A 30 -8.68 3.81 10.22
CA VAL A 30 -9.28 3.63 8.90
C VAL A 30 -8.34 2.79 8.05
N THR A 31 -8.64 1.51 7.92
CA THR A 31 -8.21 0.75 6.77
C THR A 31 -8.94 1.40 5.59
N PRO A 32 -8.25 1.89 4.55
CA PRO A 32 -8.93 2.46 3.40
C PRO A 32 -9.89 1.40 2.86
N ALA A 33 -11.18 1.62 3.02
CA ALA A 33 -12.17 0.85 2.32
C ALA A 33 -12.00 1.19 0.84
N ILE A 34 -11.49 0.24 0.05
CA ILE A 34 -11.48 0.36 -1.40
C ILE A 34 -12.95 0.23 -1.84
N VAL A 35 -13.63 1.36 -1.92
CA VAL A 35 -15.00 1.43 -2.44
C VAL A 35 -14.88 1.67 -3.94
N PHE A 36 -15.24 0.67 -4.72
CA PHE A 36 -15.29 0.79 -6.18
C PHE A 36 -16.69 1.23 -6.62
N PRO A 37 -16.82 2.16 -7.56
CA PRO A 37 -18.12 2.55 -8.10
C PRO A 37 -18.78 1.38 -8.83
N THR A 38 -20.09 1.22 -8.67
CA THR A 38 -20.91 0.23 -9.39
C THR A 38 -20.95 0.56 -10.88
N ALA A 39 -20.40 -0.33 -11.70
CA ALA A 39 -20.45 -0.19 -13.16
C ALA A 39 -21.87 -0.40 -13.69
N GLN A 40 -22.30 0.50 -14.58
CA GLN A 40 -23.53 0.34 -15.37
C GLN A 40 -23.38 -0.80 -16.38
N THR A 41 -24.39 -1.62 -16.52
CA THR A 41 -24.45 -2.76 -17.44
C THR A 41 -24.41 -2.31 -18.90
N ARG A 42 -23.48 -2.87 -19.66
CA ARG A 42 -23.27 -2.65 -21.11
C ARG A 42 -23.75 -3.86 -21.91
N PRO A 43 -24.36 -3.66 -23.11
CA PRO A 43 -24.75 -4.78 -23.98
C PRO A 43 -23.54 -5.42 -24.68
N ALA A 44 -23.64 -6.72 -24.95
CA ALA A 44 -22.62 -7.54 -25.59
C ALA A 44 -22.24 -7.03 -26.98
N ALA A 45 -20.95 -6.91 -27.26
CA ALA A 45 -20.42 -6.53 -28.55
C ALA A 45 -20.10 -7.76 -29.42
N ALA A 46 -20.43 -7.66 -30.69
CA ALA A 46 -20.21 -8.69 -31.70
C ALA A 46 -18.71 -8.86 -32.04
N THR A 47 -18.32 -10.12 -32.22
CA THR A 47 -16.97 -10.56 -32.58
C THR A 47 -16.67 -10.19 -34.05
N LEU A 48 -15.69 -9.32 -34.28
CA LEU A 48 -15.07 -9.14 -35.61
C LEU A 48 -13.69 -9.79 -35.61
N ALA A 49 -13.47 -10.71 -36.55
CA ALA A 49 -12.19 -11.39 -36.76
C ALA A 49 -11.14 -10.42 -37.33
N SER A 50 -9.95 -10.39 -36.73
CA SER A 50 -8.79 -9.63 -37.18
C SER A 50 -7.85 -10.52 -38.02
N PRO A 51 -7.25 -10.03 -39.11
CA PRO A 51 -6.27 -10.82 -39.87
C PRO A 51 -4.93 -10.89 -39.17
N ALA A 52 -4.35 -12.10 -39.14
CA ALA A 52 -3.05 -12.38 -38.55
C ALA A 52 -1.92 -11.76 -39.37
N ALA A 53 -1.18 -10.83 -38.78
CA ALA A 53 0.13 -10.42 -39.27
C ALA A 53 1.20 -11.20 -38.53
N THR A 54 1.93 -12.07 -39.24
CA THR A 54 3.07 -12.82 -38.74
C THR A 54 4.28 -11.89 -38.63
N ALA A 55 4.50 -11.32 -37.43
CA ALA A 55 5.75 -10.66 -37.11
C ALA A 55 6.73 -11.67 -36.53
N THR A 56 7.82 -11.92 -37.23
CA THR A 56 8.96 -12.73 -36.73
C THR A 56 9.59 -12.00 -35.57
N ALA A 57 9.37 -12.50 -34.35
CA ALA A 57 10.00 -11.98 -33.15
C ALA A 57 11.51 -12.25 -33.18
N VAL A 58 12.31 -11.19 -33.20
CA VAL A 58 13.74 -11.28 -32.87
C VAL A 58 13.84 -11.58 -31.37
N PRO A 59 14.50 -12.66 -30.94
CA PRO A 59 14.64 -12.95 -29.54
C PRO A 59 15.45 -11.81 -28.88
N SER A 60 14.85 -11.14 -27.91
CA SER A 60 15.53 -10.18 -27.05
C SER A 60 16.58 -10.94 -26.21
N PRO A 61 17.79 -10.42 -26.02
CA PRO A 61 18.79 -11.09 -25.18
C PRO A 61 18.22 -11.21 -23.76
N THR A 62 18.06 -12.44 -23.30
CA THR A 62 17.71 -12.72 -21.90
C THR A 62 18.79 -12.09 -21.01
N PRO A 63 18.43 -11.26 -20.03
CA PRO A 63 19.41 -10.74 -19.09
C PRO A 63 20.08 -11.90 -18.38
N THR A 64 21.38 -12.09 -18.58
CA THR A 64 22.17 -13.07 -17.83
C THR A 64 22.50 -12.48 -16.46
N TRP A 65 21.67 -12.80 -15.47
CA TRP A 65 21.98 -12.51 -14.08
C TRP A 65 23.16 -13.40 -13.62
N PRO A 66 24.06 -12.91 -12.75
CA PRO A 66 25.11 -13.73 -12.21
C PRO A 66 24.55 -14.96 -11.54
N ALA A 67 25.20 -16.11 -11.70
CA ALA A 67 24.78 -17.37 -11.11
C ALA A 67 24.62 -17.23 -9.58
N PRO A 68 23.55 -17.81 -8.99
CA PRO A 68 23.28 -17.68 -7.56
C PRO A 68 24.45 -18.23 -6.75
N VAL A 69 24.97 -17.42 -5.84
CA VAL A 69 26.01 -17.84 -4.92
C VAL A 69 25.34 -18.56 -3.75
N ASN A 70 25.68 -19.82 -3.50
CA ASN A 70 25.24 -20.59 -2.31
C ASN A 70 25.93 -20.08 -1.02
N ALA A 71 26.02 -18.78 -0.83
CA ALA A 71 26.64 -18.19 0.33
C ALA A 71 25.58 -17.90 1.40
N THR A 72 25.94 -18.17 2.65
CA THR A 72 25.16 -17.67 3.79
C THR A 72 25.21 -16.14 3.72
N PRO A 73 24.06 -15.44 3.79
CA PRO A 73 24.05 -14.00 3.63
C PRO A 73 24.81 -13.33 4.78
N THR A 74 25.75 -12.46 4.42
CA THR A 74 26.48 -11.64 5.40
C THR A 74 25.48 -10.70 6.06
N PRO A 75 25.48 -10.57 7.41
CA PRO A 75 24.67 -9.57 8.10
C PRO A 75 24.97 -8.16 7.59
N ASP A 76 23.94 -7.33 7.47
CA ASP A 76 24.14 -5.90 7.24
C ASP A 76 24.78 -5.24 8.46
N PRO A 77 25.39 -4.05 8.33
CA PRO A 77 25.88 -3.31 9.48
C PRO A 77 24.76 -3.15 10.53
N PRO A 78 25.04 -3.45 11.81
CA PRO A 78 24.02 -3.34 12.84
C PRO A 78 23.55 -1.88 12.97
N ARG A 79 22.27 -1.71 13.24
CA ARG A 79 21.66 -0.40 13.52
C ARG A 79 21.68 -0.18 15.04
N ASP A 80 21.81 1.08 15.45
CA ASP A 80 21.69 1.45 16.86
C ASP A 80 20.25 1.26 17.34
N ILE A 81 20.05 0.31 18.25
CA ILE A 81 18.76 0.06 18.89
C ILE A 81 18.79 0.74 20.26
N PRO A 82 17.98 1.79 20.49
CA PRO A 82 17.99 2.52 21.75
C PRO A 82 17.46 1.64 22.89
N THR A 83 18.19 1.58 23.99
CA THR A 83 17.75 0.93 25.23
C THR A 83 16.62 1.72 25.89
N GLY A 84 15.58 1.03 26.37
CA GLY A 84 14.44 1.66 27.03
C GLY A 84 13.57 2.51 26.11
N ALA A 85 13.67 2.30 24.78
CA ALA A 85 12.87 3.07 23.83
C ALA A 85 11.38 2.86 24.04
N THR A 86 10.65 3.94 23.87
CA THR A 86 9.19 3.97 23.84
C THR A 86 8.71 4.48 22.50
N VAL A 87 7.46 4.19 22.17
CA VAL A 87 6.77 4.77 21.02
C VAL A 87 5.46 5.43 21.46
N ASN A 88 5.22 6.62 20.97
CA ASN A 88 3.96 7.30 21.23
C ASN A 88 2.81 6.56 20.54
N SER A 89 1.73 6.37 21.27
CA SER A 89 0.48 5.77 20.80
C SER A 89 -0.68 6.57 21.37
N THR A 90 -1.86 6.39 20.83
CA THR A 90 -3.07 7.02 21.35
C THR A 90 -3.87 6.03 22.16
N TYR A 91 -4.23 6.42 23.41
CA TYR A 91 -5.16 5.70 24.26
C TYR A 91 -6.48 6.48 24.33
N THR A 92 -7.60 5.83 24.07
CA THR A 92 -8.92 6.44 24.24
C THR A 92 -9.46 6.11 25.64
N VAL A 93 -9.69 7.15 26.44
CA VAL A 93 -10.22 7.01 27.81
C VAL A 93 -11.57 6.33 27.79
N ARG A 94 -11.71 5.29 28.57
CA ARG A 94 -12.95 4.50 28.73
C ARG A 94 -13.67 4.91 30.02
N ARG A 95 -14.94 4.60 30.10
CA ARG A 95 -15.72 4.82 31.31
C ARG A 95 -15.13 4.09 32.50
N GLY A 96 -14.84 4.83 33.56
CA GLY A 96 -14.23 4.29 34.78
C GLY A 96 -12.70 4.29 34.80
N ASP A 97 -12.04 4.75 33.73
CA ASP A 97 -10.61 4.93 33.73
C ASP A 97 -10.17 6.06 34.67
N THR A 98 -9.03 5.86 35.30
CA THR A 98 -8.27 6.90 36.01
C THR A 98 -6.90 7.06 35.36
N LEU A 99 -6.31 8.25 35.47
CA LEU A 99 -4.99 8.49 34.88
C LEU A 99 -3.93 7.55 35.50
N SER A 100 -4.04 7.24 36.78
CA SER A 100 -3.17 6.27 37.45
C SER A 100 -3.37 4.83 36.97
N GLY A 101 -4.62 4.44 36.68
CA GLY A 101 -4.92 3.13 36.10
C GLY A 101 -4.37 3.01 34.68
N ILE A 102 -4.54 4.05 33.85
CA ILE A 102 -3.97 4.10 32.50
C ILE A 102 -2.44 4.06 32.57
N ALA A 103 -1.82 4.86 33.45
CA ALA A 103 -0.37 4.89 33.64
C ALA A 103 0.18 3.49 33.98
N ALA A 104 -0.44 2.81 34.94
CA ALA A 104 -0.06 1.45 35.31
C ALA A 104 -0.22 0.45 34.13
N ALA A 105 -1.31 0.57 33.37
CA ALA A 105 -1.58 -0.31 32.23
C ALA A 105 -0.59 -0.13 31.07
N VAL A 106 -0.06 1.09 30.89
CA VAL A 106 0.89 1.39 29.79
C VAL A 106 2.36 1.37 30.25
N GLY A 107 2.63 1.12 31.53
CA GLY A 107 3.98 1.10 32.11
C GLY A 107 4.62 2.48 32.22
N ALA A 108 3.82 3.53 32.38
CA ALA A 108 4.25 4.92 32.56
C ALA A 108 3.93 5.42 33.97
N THR A 109 4.45 6.58 34.33
CA THR A 109 4.04 7.31 35.56
C THR A 109 2.90 8.29 35.22
N VAL A 110 2.18 8.73 36.26
CA VAL A 110 1.13 9.76 36.10
C VAL A 110 1.74 11.08 35.61
N GLU A 111 2.92 11.42 36.14
CA GLU A 111 3.67 12.62 35.77
C GLU A 111 4.08 12.62 34.29
N GLU A 112 4.53 11.47 33.77
CA GLU A 112 4.86 11.32 32.36
C GLU A 112 3.61 11.50 31.47
N LEU A 113 2.48 10.91 31.85
CA LEU A 113 1.23 11.09 31.09
C LEU A 113 0.71 12.54 31.15
N LEU A 114 0.81 13.19 32.30
CA LEU A 114 0.44 14.62 32.44
C LEU A 114 1.30 15.50 31.51
N ALA A 115 2.62 15.28 31.55
CA ALA A 115 3.55 16.05 30.72
C ALA A 115 3.33 15.80 29.23
N LEU A 116 3.17 14.55 28.81
CA LEU A 116 3.02 14.15 27.42
C LEU A 116 1.72 14.69 26.78
N ASN A 117 0.69 14.89 27.62
CA ASN A 117 -0.64 15.36 27.17
C ASN A 117 -0.96 16.82 27.56
N ASN A 118 -0.01 17.55 28.15
CA ASN A 118 -0.22 18.90 28.68
C ASN A 118 -1.40 18.99 29.67
N LEU A 119 -1.64 17.93 30.44
CA LEU A 119 -2.70 17.90 31.44
C LEU A 119 -2.22 18.54 32.74
N ARG A 120 -3.07 19.39 33.34
CA ARG A 120 -2.78 20.06 34.62
C ARG A 120 -3.38 19.35 35.84
N ASN A 121 -4.38 18.51 35.61
CA ASN A 121 -5.12 17.84 36.68
C ASN A 121 -5.35 16.37 36.31
N PRO A 122 -4.81 15.39 37.08
CA PRO A 122 -4.97 13.97 36.80
C PRO A 122 -6.42 13.47 36.97
N ASP A 123 -7.25 14.20 37.73
CA ASP A 123 -8.63 13.81 38.05
C ASP A 123 -9.65 14.27 37.00
N ARG A 124 -9.20 15.00 35.97
CA ARG A 124 -10.05 15.51 34.90
C ARG A 124 -9.88 14.73 33.59
N LEU A 125 -10.29 13.48 33.61
CA LEU A 125 -10.41 12.68 32.38
C LEU A 125 -11.87 12.70 31.89
N VAL A 126 -12.03 12.73 30.56
CA VAL A 126 -13.35 12.64 29.92
C VAL A 126 -13.39 11.34 29.12
N GLU A 127 -14.49 10.58 29.24
CA GLU A 127 -14.71 9.39 28.40
C GLU A 127 -14.64 9.78 26.91
N GLY A 128 -13.88 9.00 26.11
CA GLY A 128 -13.59 9.29 24.72
C GLY A 128 -12.40 10.25 24.49
N GLN A 129 -11.84 10.86 25.54
CA GLN A 129 -10.63 11.67 25.43
C GLN A 129 -9.47 10.84 24.90
N GLN A 130 -8.74 11.39 23.94
CA GLN A 130 -7.52 10.74 23.43
C GLN A 130 -6.31 11.23 24.21
N LEU A 131 -5.55 10.29 24.75
CA LEU A 131 -4.29 10.53 25.44
C LEU A 131 -3.14 9.97 24.62
N ILE A 132 -2.07 10.73 24.50
CA ILE A 132 -0.79 10.22 24.00
C ILE A 132 -0.15 9.43 25.14
N VAL A 133 0.22 8.19 24.88
CA VAL A 133 0.89 7.29 25.82
C VAL A 133 2.21 6.82 25.22
N ALA A 134 3.28 6.78 26.01
CA ALA A 134 4.56 6.25 25.60
C ALA A 134 4.60 4.75 25.94
N LEU A 135 4.54 3.89 24.94
CA LEU A 135 4.50 2.45 25.12
C LEU A 135 5.89 1.84 24.97
N PRO A 136 6.36 1.01 25.92
CA PRO A 136 7.70 0.44 25.85
C PRO A 136 7.83 -0.54 24.67
N ILE A 137 9.00 -0.51 24.04
CA ILE A 137 9.42 -1.54 23.09
C ILE A 137 10.25 -2.56 23.87
N THR A 138 9.76 -3.79 23.94
CA THR A 138 10.40 -4.85 24.74
C THR A 138 10.71 -6.07 23.89
N GLY A 139 11.91 -6.65 24.08
CA GLY A 139 12.36 -7.82 23.30
C GLY A 139 12.79 -7.46 21.87
N GLN A 140 13.38 -8.44 21.20
CA GLN A 140 13.95 -8.30 19.87
C GLN A 140 13.77 -9.58 19.06
N ALA A 141 13.57 -9.45 17.76
CA ALA A 141 13.58 -10.57 16.82
C ALA A 141 14.98 -11.14 16.62
N PRO A 142 15.09 -12.39 16.12
CA PRO A 142 16.37 -12.95 15.69
C PRO A 142 17.04 -12.07 14.63
N SER A 143 18.36 -11.93 14.72
CA SER A 143 19.20 -11.20 13.77
C SER A 143 19.60 -12.08 12.60
N ILE A 144 18.62 -12.72 11.96
CA ILE A 144 18.79 -13.66 10.85
C ILE A 144 18.15 -13.06 9.61
N LYS A 145 18.88 -12.97 8.50
CA LYS A 145 18.31 -12.64 7.19
C LYS A 145 17.56 -13.84 6.64
N LEU A 146 16.24 -13.74 6.52
CA LEU A 146 15.36 -14.82 6.08
C LEU A 146 15.24 -14.89 4.55
N ILE A 147 15.04 -13.75 3.90
CA ILE A 147 14.88 -13.63 2.45
C ILE A 147 15.68 -12.44 1.93
N PRO A 148 16.18 -12.46 0.68
CA PRO A 148 16.74 -11.28 0.05
C PRO A 148 15.65 -10.24 -0.26
N ASP A 149 16.02 -8.98 -0.48
CA ASP A 149 15.11 -7.89 -0.85
C ASP A 149 14.33 -8.21 -2.14
N SER A 150 14.97 -8.89 -3.08
CA SER A 150 14.38 -9.35 -4.35
C SER A 150 13.29 -10.41 -4.21
N GLU A 151 13.21 -11.11 -3.06
CA GLU A 151 12.09 -12.01 -2.76
C GLU A 151 10.93 -11.30 -2.05
N LEU A 152 11.09 -10.06 -1.65
CA LEU A 152 9.95 -9.25 -1.22
C LEU A 152 9.37 -8.46 -2.40
N VAL A 153 10.22 -7.80 -3.19
CA VAL A 153 9.79 -6.91 -4.27
C VAL A 153 9.47 -7.73 -5.54
N ASN A 154 8.36 -7.39 -6.20
CA ASN A 154 8.00 -7.96 -7.51
C ASN A 154 8.84 -7.32 -8.61
N GLY A 155 10.09 -7.73 -8.68
CA GLY A 155 11.11 -7.20 -9.57
C GLY A 155 11.72 -8.27 -10.47
N PRO A 156 12.97 -8.07 -10.96
CA PRO A 156 13.62 -8.98 -11.89
C PRO A 156 13.72 -10.43 -11.41
N ALA A 157 13.85 -10.66 -10.10
CA ALA A 157 13.88 -12.00 -9.52
C ALA A 157 12.56 -12.77 -9.71
N ALA A 158 11.44 -12.09 -9.93
CA ALA A 158 10.13 -12.70 -10.17
C ALA A 158 9.86 -12.97 -11.67
N VAL A 159 10.71 -12.47 -12.57
CA VAL A 159 10.56 -12.68 -14.03
C VAL A 159 10.75 -14.16 -14.34
N GLY A 160 9.85 -14.72 -15.16
CA GLY A 160 9.87 -16.13 -15.54
C GLY A 160 9.26 -17.08 -14.50
N PHE A 161 8.78 -16.60 -13.35
CA PHE A 161 8.03 -17.47 -12.45
C PHE A 161 6.60 -17.68 -12.98
N ASP A 162 6.30 -18.91 -13.38
CA ASP A 162 4.96 -19.33 -13.82
C ASP A 162 4.06 -19.57 -12.58
N LEU A 163 3.43 -18.50 -12.11
CA LEU A 163 2.54 -18.55 -10.96
C LEU A 163 1.31 -19.43 -11.19
N GLU A 164 0.69 -19.34 -12.38
CA GLU A 164 -0.52 -20.11 -12.71
C GLU A 164 -0.20 -21.60 -12.80
N GLY A 165 0.85 -21.98 -13.54
CA GLY A 165 1.31 -23.35 -13.63
C GLY A 165 1.75 -23.93 -12.29
N PHE A 166 2.44 -23.14 -11.46
CA PHE A 166 2.81 -23.56 -10.11
C PHE A 166 1.57 -23.87 -9.26
N ILE A 167 0.60 -22.95 -9.18
CA ILE A 167 -0.63 -23.16 -8.38
C ILE A 167 -1.43 -24.34 -8.93
N ALA A 168 -1.58 -24.45 -10.25
CA ALA A 168 -2.32 -25.55 -10.89
C ALA A 168 -1.68 -26.94 -10.63
N SER A 169 -0.38 -26.99 -10.40
CA SER A 169 0.35 -28.23 -10.07
C SER A 169 0.16 -28.70 -8.62
N ARG A 170 -0.45 -27.86 -7.75
CA ARG A 170 -0.58 -28.14 -6.31
C ARG A 170 -1.97 -28.69 -5.96
N PRO A 171 -2.09 -29.60 -4.97
CA PRO A 171 -3.37 -30.20 -4.59
C PRO A 171 -4.25 -29.27 -3.72
N GLY A 172 -3.73 -28.11 -3.31
CA GLY A 172 -4.34 -27.26 -2.32
C GLY A 172 -5.60 -26.54 -2.77
N TYR A 173 -6.26 -25.89 -1.81
CA TYR A 173 -7.51 -25.16 -2.03
C TYR A 173 -7.34 -23.99 -2.99
N LEU A 174 -6.17 -23.35 -3.02
CA LEU A 174 -5.88 -22.19 -3.87
C LEU A 174 -6.09 -22.47 -5.37
N ALA A 175 -5.76 -23.68 -5.83
CA ALA A 175 -5.89 -24.08 -7.25
C ALA A 175 -7.34 -24.07 -7.75
N ARG A 176 -8.34 -24.26 -6.86
CA ARG A 176 -9.75 -24.27 -7.22
C ARG A 176 -10.56 -23.08 -6.68
N HIS A 177 -9.89 -22.22 -5.91
CA HIS A 177 -10.55 -21.05 -5.33
C HIS A 177 -10.90 -20.01 -6.41
N VAL A 178 -12.12 -19.50 -6.30
CA VAL A 178 -12.59 -18.36 -7.10
C VAL A 178 -13.27 -17.36 -6.17
N GLU A 179 -13.01 -16.07 -6.39
CA GLU A 179 -13.59 -14.99 -5.59
C GLU A 179 -14.03 -13.85 -6.49
N LYS A 180 -15.15 -13.24 -6.16
CA LYS A 180 -15.64 -12.06 -6.88
C LYS A 180 -15.02 -10.80 -6.31
N VAL A 181 -14.26 -10.09 -7.13
CA VAL A 181 -13.70 -8.78 -6.80
C VAL A 181 -14.34 -7.75 -7.73
N ASN A 182 -15.14 -6.85 -7.18
CA ASN A 182 -15.99 -5.94 -7.95
C ASN A 182 -16.94 -6.71 -8.87
N THR A 183 -16.77 -6.56 -10.18
CA THR A 183 -17.57 -7.22 -11.22
C THR A 183 -16.91 -8.48 -11.79
N GLU A 184 -15.64 -8.74 -11.45
CA GLU A 184 -14.84 -9.84 -12.01
C GLU A 184 -14.84 -11.05 -11.09
N LEU A 185 -14.90 -12.25 -11.67
CA LEU A 185 -14.68 -13.51 -10.97
C LEU A 185 -13.24 -13.95 -11.25
N LEU A 186 -12.41 -13.96 -10.21
CA LEU A 186 -10.98 -14.23 -10.32
C LEU A 186 -10.62 -15.55 -9.66
N SER A 187 -9.72 -16.32 -10.29
CA SER A 187 -9.11 -17.51 -9.69
C SER A 187 -8.12 -17.15 -8.58
N GLY A 188 -7.77 -18.11 -7.74
CA GLY A 188 -6.76 -17.92 -6.71
C GLY A 188 -5.42 -17.40 -7.26
N ALA A 189 -4.97 -17.95 -8.40
CA ALA A 189 -3.76 -17.48 -9.08
C ALA A 189 -3.88 -16.02 -9.56
N GLN A 190 -5.02 -15.65 -10.17
CA GLN A 190 -5.28 -14.29 -10.63
C GLN A 190 -5.36 -13.28 -9.47
N LEU A 191 -5.89 -13.70 -8.32
CA LEU A 191 -5.91 -12.86 -7.12
C LEU A 191 -4.49 -12.58 -6.60
N VAL A 192 -3.65 -13.61 -6.52
CA VAL A 192 -2.24 -13.45 -6.12
C VAL A 192 -1.49 -12.57 -7.14
N ALA A 193 -1.66 -12.83 -8.43
CA ALA A 193 -1.02 -12.03 -9.50
C ALA A 193 -1.43 -10.55 -9.39
N ARG A 194 -2.73 -10.28 -9.26
CA ARG A 194 -3.25 -8.90 -9.14
C ARG A 194 -2.63 -8.14 -7.98
N VAL A 195 -2.58 -8.76 -6.80
CA VAL A 195 -2.01 -8.08 -5.62
C VAL A 195 -0.49 -7.96 -5.75
N ALA A 196 0.20 -8.96 -6.29
CA ALA A 196 1.64 -8.92 -6.56
C ALA A 196 2.00 -7.75 -7.50
N GLU A 197 1.24 -7.56 -8.57
CA GLU A 197 1.42 -6.47 -9.54
C GLU A 197 1.13 -5.08 -8.93
N GLN A 198 0.00 -4.95 -8.23
CA GLN A 198 -0.46 -3.68 -7.69
C GLN A 198 0.40 -3.20 -6.52
N GLN A 199 0.70 -4.09 -5.59
CA GLN A 199 1.48 -3.78 -4.39
C GLN A 199 2.99 -3.87 -4.61
N SER A 200 3.40 -4.37 -5.78
CA SER A 200 4.79 -4.71 -6.11
C SER A 200 5.45 -5.65 -5.10
N VAL A 201 4.71 -6.69 -4.69
CA VAL A 201 5.20 -7.74 -3.79
C VAL A 201 5.38 -9.04 -4.57
N ASN A 202 6.51 -9.71 -4.40
CA ASN A 202 6.85 -10.94 -5.12
C ASN A 202 5.78 -12.03 -4.93
N PRO A 203 5.21 -12.59 -6.02
CA PRO A 203 4.15 -13.59 -5.94
C PRO A 203 4.60 -14.89 -5.23
N ARG A 204 5.87 -15.29 -5.31
CA ARG A 204 6.39 -16.45 -4.54
C ARG A 204 6.25 -16.21 -3.04
N LEU A 205 6.56 -15.01 -2.56
CA LEU A 205 6.42 -14.66 -1.16
C LEU A 205 4.96 -14.74 -0.71
N LEU A 206 4.02 -14.18 -1.49
CA LEU A 206 2.59 -14.23 -1.18
C LEU A 206 2.07 -15.68 -1.11
N VAL A 207 2.49 -16.53 -2.04
CA VAL A 207 2.14 -17.96 -2.06
C VAL A 207 2.74 -18.70 -0.86
N ALA A 208 4.01 -18.41 -0.50
CA ALA A 208 4.65 -19.01 0.67
C ALA A 208 3.94 -18.63 1.98
N LEU A 209 3.49 -17.38 2.10
CA LEU A 209 2.72 -16.91 3.26
C LEU A 209 1.32 -17.54 3.33
N LEU A 210 0.64 -17.68 2.19
CA LEU A 210 -0.64 -18.40 2.11
C LEU A 210 -0.51 -19.86 2.56
N GLU A 211 0.58 -20.51 2.21
CA GLU A 211 0.83 -21.88 2.68
C GLU A 211 1.18 -21.90 4.15
N HIS A 212 2.10 -21.04 4.59
CA HIS A 212 2.59 -21.03 5.96
C HIS A 212 1.47 -20.78 6.98
N VAL A 213 0.58 -19.84 6.68
CA VAL A 213 -0.49 -19.41 7.59
C VAL A 213 -1.79 -20.17 7.36
N GLY A 214 -2.18 -20.32 6.11
CA GLY A 214 -3.49 -20.85 5.72
C GLY A 214 -3.45 -22.29 5.22
N GLY A 215 -2.28 -22.83 4.86
CA GLY A 215 -2.16 -24.15 4.24
C GLY A 215 -2.86 -24.25 2.87
N TRP A 216 -3.03 -23.15 2.15
CA TRP A 216 -3.88 -23.10 0.96
C TRP A 216 -3.25 -23.73 -0.29
N VAL A 217 -1.92 -23.90 -0.30
CA VAL A 217 -1.20 -24.40 -1.48
C VAL A 217 -1.18 -25.92 -1.53
N ASP A 218 -1.01 -26.59 -0.39
CA ASP A 218 -0.90 -28.05 -0.32
C ASP A 218 -2.10 -28.75 0.32
N ASN A 219 -2.87 -28.05 1.19
CA ASN A 219 -4.03 -28.63 1.82
C ASN A 219 -5.30 -28.39 0.97
N PRO A 220 -5.96 -29.46 0.47
CA PRO A 220 -7.20 -29.31 -0.28
C PRO A 220 -8.40 -28.92 0.57
N ASN A 221 -8.35 -29.08 1.90
CA ASN A 221 -9.48 -28.85 2.80
C ASN A 221 -9.06 -27.97 4.00
N PRO A 222 -8.77 -26.68 3.80
CA PRO A 222 -8.49 -25.78 4.91
C PRO A 222 -9.67 -25.67 5.86
N SER A 223 -9.43 -25.42 7.14
CA SER A 223 -10.49 -25.18 8.13
C SER A 223 -11.30 -23.92 7.78
N ALA A 224 -12.47 -23.77 8.39
CA ALA A 224 -13.31 -22.58 8.20
C ALA A 224 -12.57 -21.27 8.56
N ASP A 225 -11.76 -21.30 9.61
CA ASP A 225 -10.90 -20.18 10.00
C ASP A 225 -9.86 -19.85 8.93
N GLN A 226 -9.15 -20.86 8.41
CA GLN A 226 -8.16 -20.69 7.35
C GLN A 226 -8.80 -20.22 6.03
N MET A 227 -10.02 -20.65 5.72
CA MET A 227 -10.78 -20.13 4.56
C MET A 227 -11.17 -18.66 4.76
N ARG A 228 -11.58 -18.31 5.98
CA ARG A 228 -12.02 -16.94 6.27
C ARG A 228 -10.87 -15.95 6.38
N TRP A 229 -9.74 -16.35 6.97
CA TRP A 229 -8.55 -15.53 7.18
C TRP A 229 -7.29 -16.23 6.68
N PRO A 230 -7.14 -16.41 5.36
CA PRO A 230 -6.06 -17.21 4.78
C PRO A 230 -4.65 -16.70 5.09
N LEU A 231 -4.51 -15.42 5.42
CA LEU A 231 -3.24 -14.78 5.82
C LEU A 231 -3.23 -14.33 7.28
N GLY A 232 -4.14 -14.85 8.11
CA GLY A 232 -4.07 -14.81 9.56
C GLY A 232 -4.56 -13.52 10.23
N TYR A 233 -4.93 -12.48 9.49
CA TYR A 233 -5.43 -11.25 10.10
C TYR A 233 -6.91 -11.38 10.45
N LYS A 234 -7.19 -11.77 11.70
CA LYS A 234 -8.52 -12.13 12.18
C LYS A 234 -9.33 -10.89 12.59
N ARG A 235 -9.85 -10.15 11.60
CA ARG A 235 -10.81 -9.05 11.79
C ARG A 235 -12.06 -9.33 10.96
N THR A 236 -13.23 -8.96 11.48
CA THR A 236 -14.54 -9.31 10.89
C THR A 236 -14.78 -8.72 9.50
N ASN A 237 -14.20 -7.56 9.22
CA ASN A 237 -14.29 -6.84 7.96
C ASN A 237 -13.14 -7.12 6.99
N ILE A 238 -12.15 -7.93 7.37
CA ILE A 238 -10.97 -8.28 6.56
C ILE A 238 -11.00 -9.79 6.32
N THR A 239 -11.91 -10.25 5.46
CA THR A 239 -12.12 -11.68 5.17
C THR A 239 -12.08 -11.96 3.68
N GLY A 240 -11.76 -13.20 3.29
CA GLY A 240 -11.58 -13.60 1.90
C GLY A 240 -10.15 -13.41 1.41
N LEU A 241 -9.83 -14.04 0.28
CA LEU A 241 -8.46 -14.10 -0.18
C LEU A 241 -7.94 -12.74 -0.65
N TYR A 242 -8.72 -12.02 -1.45
CA TYR A 242 -8.27 -10.74 -2.02
C TYR A 242 -7.90 -9.71 -0.96
N ILE A 243 -8.81 -9.46 -0.02
CA ILE A 243 -8.60 -8.44 1.01
C ILE A 243 -7.47 -8.83 1.97
N GLN A 244 -7.35 -10.12 2.29
CA GLN A 244 -6.24 -10.63 3.11
C GLN A 244 -4.89 -10.49 2.38
N LEU A 245 -4.83 -10.72 1.07
CA LEU A 245 -3.62 -10.50 0.26
C LEU A 245 -3.22 -9.02 0.23
N VAL A 246 -4.18 -8.13 -0.03
CA VAL A 246 -3.94 -6.66 -0.02
C VAL A 246 -3.41 -6.22 1.35
N TRP A 247 -4.04 -6.68 2.43
CA TRP A 247 -3.59 -6.36 3.78
C TRP A 247 -2.17 -6.88 4.06
N ALA A 248 -1.89 -8.13 3.70
CA ALA A 248 -0.57 -8.74 3.91
C ALA A 248 0.53 -8.00 3.13
N ALA A 249 0.28 -7.69 1.86
CA ALA A 249 1.20 -6.94 1.02
C ALA A 249 1.47 -5.53 1.58
N ALA A 250 0.44 -4.85 2.10
CA ALA A 250 0.62 -3.56 2.78
C ALA A 250 1.50 -3.69 4.04
N ARG A 251 1.35 -4.78 4.83
CA ARG A 251 2.22 -5.02 6.01
C ARG A 251 3.67 -5.33 5.61
N LEU A 252 3.86 -6.12 4.55
CA LEU A 252 5.19 -6.39 4.00
C LEU A 252 5.89 -5.10 3.55
N ASN A 253 5.20 -4.29 2.75
CA ASN A 253 5.71 -3.00 2.28
C ASN A 253 6.00 -2.03 3.42
N GLU A 254 5.11 -1.92 4.41
CA GLU A 254 5.32 -1.06 5.58
C GLU A 254 6.59 -1.43 6.37
N GLY A 255 6.87 -2.72 6.53
CA GLY A 255 8.12 -3.16 7.15
C GLY A 255 9.34 -2.90 6.28
N TYR A 256 9.24 -3.22 4.98
CA TYR A 256 10.31 -3.03 4.00
C TYR A 256 10.73 -1.56 3.88
N TYR A 257 9.81 -0.69 3.50
CA TYR A 257 10.09 0.74 3.31
C TYR A 257 10.31 1.47 4.63
N GLY A 258 9.62 1.06 5.69
CA GLY A 258 9.87 1.58 7.03
C GLY A 258 11.30 1.33 7.50
N TRP A 259 11.83 0.13 7.29
CA TRP A 259 13.23 -0.20 7.57
C TRP A 259 14.20 0.55 6.66
N ARG A 260 13.93 0.58 5.36
CA ARG A 260 14.84 1.10 4.34
C ARG A 260 14.94 2.63 4.36
N LEU A 261 13.82 3.33 4.46
CA LEU A 261 13.73 4.78 4.29
C LEU A 261 13.58 5.54 5.62
N ASN A 262 12.83 5.00 6.57
CA ASN A 262 12.36 5.73 7.75
C ASN A 262 13.02 5.26 9.05
N ASN A 263 14.07 4.43 8.97
CA ASN A 263 14.76 3.87 10.14
C ASN A 263 13.81 3.29 11.20
N ARG A 264 12.72 2.65 10.76
CA ARG A 264 11.76 1.98 11.64
C ARG A 264 12.37 0.68 12.15
N LEU A 265 12.64 0.61 13.43
CA LEU A 265 13.37 -0.51 14.07
C LEU A 265 12.47 -1.46 14.86
N TRP A 266 11.17 -1.23 14.90
CA TRP A 266 10.23 -1.97 15.74
C TRP A 266 8.96 -2.37 15.00
N VAL A 267 8.29 -3.39 15.54
CA VAL A 267 7.01 -3.92 15.08
C VAL A 267 5.98 -3.91 16.21
N ARG A 268 4.69 -3.91 15.84
CA ARG A 268 3.57 -4.14 16.74
C ARG A 268 3.06 -5.56 16.54
N LEU A 269 2.96 -6.32 17.63
CA LEU A 269 2.41 -7.66 17.64
C LEU A 269 0.86 -7.65 17.72
N ASP A 270 0.23 -8.81 17.51
CA ASP A 270 -1.25 -8.94 17.53
C ASP A 270 -1.86 -8.67 18.92
N ASP A 271 -1.08 -8.86 19.97
CA ASP A 271 -1.43 -8.54 21.37
C ASP A 271 -1.15 -7.08 21.76
N ASP A 272 -0.91 -6.21 20.78
CA ASP A 272 -0.57 -4.79 20.94
C ASP A 272 0.78 -4.51 21.62
N THR A 273 1.54 -5.51 22.00
CA THR A 273 2.92 -5.32 22.48
C THR A 273 3.84 -4.94 21.32
N ARG A 274 5.03 -4.41 21.64
CA ARG A 274 6.02 -3.95 20.66
C ARG A 274 7.34 -4.65 20.89
N ALA A 275 8.02 -4.97 19.78
CA ALA A 275 9.34 -5.57 19.82
C ALA A 275 10.26 -4.92 18.77
N PHE A 276 11.55 -4.91 19.05
CA PHE A 276 12.53 -4.51 18.03
C PHE A 276 12.65 -5.59 16.96
N MET A 277 12.84 -5.15 15.74
CA MET A 277 13.27 -6.01 14.64
C MET A 277 14.68 -6.56 14.91
N GLY A 278 15.06 -7.61 14.21
CA GLY A 278 16.41 -8.17 14.29
C GLY A 278 17.47 -7.14 13.90
N ASN A 279 18.63 -7.18 14.53
CA ASN A 279 19.75 -6.31 14.19
C ASN A 279 20.59 -6.94 13.06
N GLY A 280 21.06 -6.16 12.10
CA GLY A 280 21.82 -6.66 10.93
C GLY A 280 20.99 -7.42 9.89
N ILE A 281 19.67 -7.28 9.91
CA ILE A 281 18.77 -7.80 8.87
C ILE A 281 18.70 -6.84 7.67
N ASN A 282 18.25 -7.36 6.53
CA ASN A 282 17.92 -6.59 5.33
C ASN A 282 16.43 -6.16 5.32
N ALA A 283 16.06 -5.28 4.38
CA ALA A 283 14.70 -4.75 4.27
C ALA A 283 13.64 -5.83 3.96
N GLY A 284 13.97 -6.82 3.12
CA GLY A 284 13.09 -7.96 2.84
C GLY A 284 12.72 -8.75 4.10
N THR A 285 13.71 -9.03 4.96
CA THR A 285 13.47 -9.67 6.25
C THR A 285 12.67 -8.76 7.19
N ALA A 286 12.91 -7.45 7.20
CA ALA A 286 12.15 -6.49 8.00
C ALA A 286 10.66 -6.45 7.59
N GLY A 287 10.37 -6.49 6.30
CA GLY A 287 9.01 -6.62 5.78
C GLY A 287 8.31 -7.89 6.30
N LEU A 288 9.00 -9.02 6.23
CA LEU A 288 8.50 -10.29 6.72
C LEU A 288 8.28 -10.27 8.25
N GLN A 289 9.22 -9.73 9.03
CA GLN A 289 9.09 -9.57 10.48
C GLN A 289 7.87 -8.72 10.85
N ASN A 290 7.62 -7.62 10.12
CA ASN A 290 6.47 -6.73 10.35
C ASN A 290 5.12 -7.41 10.05
N TYR A 291 5.03 -8.16 8.95
CA TYR A 291 3.81 -8.90 8.61
C TYR A 291 3.52 -10.00 9.64
N LEU A 292 4.51 -10.85 9.97
CA LEU A 292 4.34 -11.96 10.91
C LEU A 292 4.03 -11.45 12.34
N ALA A 293 4.58 -10.31 12.74
CA ALA A 293 4.25 -9.68 14.03
C ALA A 293 2.76 -9.32 14.12
N ALA A 294 2.19 -8.78 13.06
CA ALA A 294 0.80 -8.30 13.05
C ALA A 294 -0.25 -9.41 13.18
N ILE A 295 0.14 -10.68 13.06
CA ILE A 295 -0.72 -11.86 13.19
C ILE A 295 -0.30 -12.82 14.31
N SER A 296 0.70 -12.45 15.11
CA SER A 296 1.30 -13.33 16.13
C SER A 296 1.48 -12.64 17.46
N THR A 297 1.33 -13.42 18.55
CA THR A 297 1.90 -13.07 19.86
C THR A 297 3.41 -13.25 19.83
N ARG A 298 4.12 -12.64 20.78
CA ARG A 298 5.59 -12.69 20.78
C ARG A 298 6.20 -14.10 20.75
N PRO A 299 5.77 -15.08 21.55
CA PRO A 299 6.35 -16.43 21.50
C PRO A 299 6.22 -17.06 20.11
N VAL A 300 5.03 -16.96 19.51
CA VAL A 300 4.76 -17.47 18.16
C VAL A 300 5.60 -16.72 17.12
N TRP A 301 5.68 -15.40 17.23
CA TRP A 301 6.48 -14.59 16.31
C TRP A 301 7.97 -14.98 16.30
N LEU A 302 8.56 -15.21 17.48
CA LEU A 302 9.95 -15.67 17.59
C LEU A 302 10.16 -17.08 17.02
N GLU A 303 9.18 -17.97 17.21
CA GLU A 303 9.21 -19.33 16.63
C GLU A 303 9.17 -19.31 15.11
N VAL A 304 8.21 -18.59 14.51
CA VAL A 304 8.04 -18.53 13.04
C VAL A 304 9.19 -17.81 12.33
N LEU A 305 9.91 -16.91 13.02
CA LEU A 305 11.12 -16.25 12.53
C LEU A 305 12.39 -17.07 12.71
N GLY A 306 12.33 -18.18 13.42
CA GLY A 306 13.47 -19.09 13.61
C GLY A 306 13.74 -19.97 12.40
N GLU A 307 14.51 -21.04 12.63
CA GLU A 307 14.87 -22.07 11.63
C GLU A 307 14.23 -23.44 11.92
N GLY A 308 13.43 -23.54 12.98
CA GLY A 308 12.75 -24.77 13.41
C GLY A 308 11.69 -25.25 12.39
N PRO A 309 11.13 -26.46 12.60
CA PRO A 309 10.17 -27.08 11.67
C PRO A 309 8.91 -26.23 11.38
N GLY A 310 8.45 -25.43 12.37
CA GLY A 310 7.30 -24.53 12.23
C GLY A 310 7.63 -23.16 11.66
N SER A 311 8.88 -22.87 11.30
CA SER A 311 9.28 -21.56 10.82
C SER A 311 8.83 -21.27 9.38
N PHE A 312 8.67 -19.98 9.07
CA PHE A 312 8.36 -19.53 7.73
C PHE A 312 9.40 -19.98 6.70
N ILE A 313 10.68 -19.92 7.05
CA ILE A 313 11.75 -20.26 6.11
C ILE A 313 11.72 -21.74 5.69
N GLN A 314 11.27 -22.64 6.55
CA GLN A 314 11.09 -24.04 6.17
C GLN A 314 9.92 -24.22 5.19
N THR A 315 8.82 -23.48 5.38
CA THR A 315 7.70 -23.47 4.41
C THR A 315 8.17 -22.94 3.07
N TYR A 316 8.90 -21.80 3.04
CA TYR A 316 9.43 -21.23 1.82
C TYR A 316 10.36 -22.23 1.09
N ARG A 317 11.32 -22.83 1.81
CA ARG A 317 12.29 -23.79 1.24
C ARG A 317 11.60 -25.03 0.66
N ARG A 318 10.54 -25.50 1.28
CA ARG A 318 9.76 -26.64 0.78
C ARG A 318 9.06 -26.33 -0.55
N LEU A 319 8.58 -25.10 -0.75
CA LEU A 319 7.88 -24.68 -1.97
C LEU A 319 8.85 -24.28 -3.09
N PHE A 320 9.88 -23.52 -2.77
CA PHE A 320 10.69 -22.78 -3.73
C PHE A 320 12.21 -22.98 -3.59
N GLY A 321 12.66 -23.79 -2.65
CA GLY A 321 14.10 -23.97 -2.38
C GLY A 321 14.69 -22.82 -1.57
N ASN A 322 16.00 -22.62 -1.69
CA ASN A 322 16.69 -21.56 -0.96
C ASN A 322 16.29 -20.18 -1.51
N PRO A 323 15.72 -19.25 -0.71
CA PRO A 323 15.33 -17.93 -1.19
C PRO A 323 16.52 -17.12 -1.73
N TRP A 324 17.73 -17.35 -1.24
CA TRP A 324 18.93 -16.63 -1.64
C TRP A 324 19.42 -17.01 -3.05
N GLN A 325 18.90 -18.07 -3.67
CA GLN A 325 19.12 -18.34 -5.09
C GLN A 325 18.51 -17.29 -6.02
N HIS A 326 17.60 -16.47 -5.51
CA HIS A 326 16.92 -15.38 -6.23
C HIS A 326 17.46 -13.99 -5.83
N ASP A 327 18.55 -13.92 -5.08
CA ASP A 327 19.20 -12.66 -4.74
C ASP A 327 19.86 -12.06 -5.98
N ILE A 328 19.43 -10.84 -6.33
CA ILE A 328 19.99 -10.07 -7.45
C ILE A 328 20.90 -8.94 -6.97
N GLY A 329 21.23 -8.90 -5.67
CA GLY A 329 21.89 -7.76 -5.04
C GLY A 329 20.95 -6.57 -4.84
N PRO A 330 21.46 -5.34 -4.84
CA PRO A 330 20.62 -4.16 -4.62
C PRO A 330 19.62 -3.98 -5.77
N ILE A 331 18.33 -3.88 -5.44
CA ILE A 331 17.25 -3.69 -6.41
C ILE A 331 17.43 -2.36 -7.15
N VAL A 332 17.79 -1.30 -6.42
CA VAL A 332 18.21 -0.01 -6.98
C VAL A 332 19.72 0.12 -6.81
N PRO A 333 20.52 -0.17 -7.85
CA PRO A 333 21.97 -0.03 -7.79
C PRO A 333 22.39 1.42 -7.53
N LYS A 334 23.54 1.58 -6.87
CA LYS A 334 24.11 2.91 -6.65
C LYS A 334 24.37 3.61 -7.98
N GLY A 335 24.00 4.89 -8.07
CA GLY A 335 24.21 5.71 -9.26
C GLY A 335 23.11 5.62 -10.32
N VAL A 336 22.01 4.88 -10.04
CA VAL A 336 20.80 4.96 -10.86
C VAL A 336 20.25 6.38 -10.81
N THR A 337 19.96 6.94 -11.97
CA THR A 337 19.35 8.26 -12.11
C THR A 337 18.01 8.14 -12.83
N GLN A 338 17.06 8.99 -12.48
CA GLN A 338 15.79 9.06 -13.18
C GLN A 338 16.00 9.51 -14.64
N PRO A 339 15.40 8.82 -15.64
CA PRO A 339 15.40 9.33 -16.99
C PRO A 339 14.56 10.62 -17.07
N GLU A 340 14.77 11.39 -18.13
CA GLU A 340 13.97 12.59 -18.38
C GLU A 340 12.49 12.22 -18.57
N LEU A 341 11.63 12.64 -17.65
CA LEU A 341 10.18 12.50 -17.70
C LEU A 341 9.53 13.85 -17.98
N SER A 342 8.56 13.88 -18.89
CA SER A 342 7.77 15.09 -19.13
C SER A 342 6.60 15.21 -18.15
N LEU A 343 5.91 16.36 -18.19
CA LEU A 343 4.59 16.48 -17.57
C LEU A 343 3.59 15.54 -18.25
N PRO A 344 2.62 14.94 -17.51
CA PRO A 344 1.66 13.98 -18.06
C PRO A 344 0.44 14.64 -18.75
N TRP A 345 0.64 15.78 -19.42
CA TRP A 345 -0.39 16.49 -20.22
C TRP A 345 0.22 17.30 -21.36
N ALA A 346 -0.61 17.85 -22.22
CA ALA A 346 -0.16 18.60 -23.39
C ALA A 346 0.55 19.92 -23.03
N LYS A 347 1.46 20.38 -23.89
CA LYS A 347 2.33 21.55 -23.61
C LYS A 347 1.59 22.88 -23.45
N ASP A 348 0.41 23.00 -24.01
CA ASP A 348 -0.45 24.18 -23.96
C ASP A 348 -1.42 24.16 -22.77
N GLU A 349 -1.37 23.12 -21.94
CA GLU A 349 -2.22 22.99 -20.76
C GLU A 349 -1.48 23.36 -19.48
N VAL A 350 -2.23 23.86 -18.50
CA VAL A 350 -1.79 24.08 -17.13
C VAL A 350 -2.67 23.24 -16.22
N TRP A 351 -2.07 22.31 -15.48
CA TRP A 351 -2.80 21.52 -14.49
C TRP A 351 -2.48 21.97 -13.07
N LEU A 352 -3.30 21.57 -12.15
CA LEU A 352 -3.18 21.93 -10.72
C LEU A 352 -2.48 20.80 -9.97
N PHE A 353 -1.48 21.13 -9.19
CA PHE A 353 -0.80 20.24 -8.26
C PHE A 353 -1.66 20.08 -7.00
N THR A 354 -2.39 18.98 -6.88
CA THR A 354 -3.42 18.78 -5.85
C THR A 354 -2.97 17.87 -4.72
N GLY A 355 -1.94 17.03 -4.94
CA GLY A 355 -1.35 16.20 -3.89
C GLY A 355 0.16 16.15 -4.00
N GLY A 356 0.86 16.61 -2.95
CA GLY A 356 2.29 16.48 -2.76
C GLY A 356 2.69 15.02 -2.50
N PRO A 357 3.96 14.76 -2.13
CA PRO A 357 4.43 13.41 -1.90
C PRO A 357 3.51 12.61 -0.95
N HIS A 358 3.01 11.48 -1.42
CA HIS A 358 2.14 10.57 -0.68
C HIS A 358 2.35 9.13 -1.13
N SER A 359 1.65 8.17 -0.51
CA SER A 359 1.83 6.74 -0.76
C SER A 359 1.76 6.39 -2.25
N ALA A 360 2.79 5.72 -2.78
CA ALA A 360 2.92 5.41 -4.20
C ALA A 360 1.81 4.51 -4.76
N TRP A 361 1.28 3.60 -3.93
CA TRP A 361 0.13 2.75 -4.28
C TRP A 361 -0.90 2.67 -3.15
N GLY A 362 -0.54 2.87 -1.95
CA GLY A 362 -1.40 2.73 -0.79
C GLY A 362 -0.59 2.50 0.47
N LYS A 363 -1.27 2.24 1.57
CA LYS A 363 -0.63 2.16 2.88
C LYS A 363 0.54 1.17 2.89
N GLY A 364 1.67 1.63 3.39
CA GLY A 364 2.91 0.85 3.50
C GLY A 364 3.92 1.12 2.40
N THR A 365 3.51 1.65 1.24
CA THR A 365 4.44 2.10 0.21
C THR A 365 5.04 3.48 0.57
N PRO A 366 6.20 3.86 0.00
CA PRO A 366 6.81 5.16 0.29
C PRO A 366 5.98 6.31 -0.28
N TRP A 367 6.24 7.53 0.17
CA TRP A 367 5.65 8.75 -0.40
C TRP A 367 6.26 9.05 -1.77
N GLY A 368 5.88 8.23 -2.74
CA GLY A 368 6.43 8.20 -4.09
C GLY A 368 5.55 8.77 -5.18
N ALA A 369 4.32 9.18 -4.83
CA ALA A 369 3.35 9.68 -5.79
C ALA A 369 3.12 11.18 -5.69
N LEU A 370 2.60 11.75 -6.79
CA LEU A 370 2.16 13.13 -6.94
C LEU A 370 0.81 13.14 -7.66
N ASP A 371 -0.10 14.06 -7.28
CA ASP A 371 -1.41 14.20 -7.89
C ASP A 371 -1.57 15.49 -8.67
N PHE A 372 -2.17 15.36 -9.87
CA PHE A 372 -2.46 16.50 -10.73
C PHE A 372 -3.87 16.41 -11.31
N THR A 373 -4.54 17.57 -11.43
CA THR A 373 -5.88 17.66 -12.00
C THR A 373 -5.99 18.80 -13.02
N PRO A 374 -6.77 18.64 -14.10
CA PRO A 374 -7.12 19.76 -14.96
C PRO A 374 -7.87 20.86 -14.22
N GLN A 375 -7.74 22.12 -14.68
CA GLN A 375 -8.47 23.25 -14.08
C GLN A 375 -9.99 23.12 -14.17
N THR A 376 -10.50 22.35 -15.13
CA THR A 376 -11.92 22.11 -15.38
C THR A 376 -12.57 21.13 -14.40
N VAL A 377 -11.80 20.50 -13.50
CA VAL A 377 -12.28 19.48 -12.57
C VAL A 377 -13.48 19.91 -11.73
N GLN A 378 -14.50 19.05 -11.65
CA GLN A 378 -15.70 19.21 -10.84
C GLN A 378 -16.03 17.87 -10.17
N GLY A 379 -15.40 17.59 -9.01
CA GLY A 379 -15.51 16.30 -8.35
C GLY A 379 -15.12 15.14 -9.29
N CYS A 380 -15.95 14.12 -9.37
CA CYS A 380 -15.72 12.96 -10.24
C CYS A 380 -16.46 13.03 -11.59
N ALA A 381 -16.84 14.23 -12.05
CA ALA A 381 -17.41 14.39 -13.39
C ALA A 381 -16.39 13.98 -14.48
N GLU A 382 -16.92 13.48 -15.61
CA GLU A 382 -16.07 13.10 -16.72
C GLU A 382 -15.27 14.30 -17.27
N LEU A 383 -13.96 14.08 -17.43
CA LEU A 383 -13.04 15.04 -18.00
C LEU A 383 -12.72 14.66 -19.47
N LYS A 384 -12.43 15.67 -20.28
CA LYS A 384 -12.05 15.51 -21.70
C LYS A 384 -10.56 15.64 -21.93
N GLU A 385 -9.86 16.19 -20.96
CA GLU A 385 -8.42 16.37 -20.97
C GLU A 385 -7.72 15.00 -20.97
N TRP A 386 -6.56 14.96 -21.62
CA TRP A 386 -5.81 13.73 -21.78
C TRP A 386 -4.60 13.68 -20.85
N VAL A 387 -4.49 12.57 -20.13
CA VAL A 387 -3.22 12.16 -19.56
C VAL A 387 -2.33 11.64 -20.69
N THR A 388 -1.06 12.06 -20.69
CA THR A 388 -0.09 11.67 -21.72
C THR A 388 1.09 10.89 -21.14
N ALA A 389 1.74 10.08 -21.99
CA ALA A 389 2.92 9.34 -21.61
C ALA A 389 4.09 10.29 -21.29
N VAL A 390 4.69 10.15 -20.10
CA VAL A 390 5.82 10.99 -19.65
C VAL A 390 7.13 10.65 -20.34
N ALA A 391 7.22 9.49 -20.98
CA ALA A 391 8.40 9.00 -21.72
C ALA A 391 7.99 8.02 -22.81
N ASP A 392 8.93 7.66 -23.68
CA ASP A 392 8.79 6.53 -24.60
C ASP A 392 8.75 5.21 -23.83
N GLY A 393 7.90 4.26 -24.26
CA GLY A 393 7.84 2.95 -23.60
C GLY A 393 6.75 2.05 -24.11
N VAL A 394 6.44 1.02 -23.32
CA VAL A 394 5.42 0.00 -23.60
C VAL A 394 4.39 0.00 -22.47
N ILE A 395 3.11 0.02 -22.81
CA ILE A 395 2.03 -0.14 -21.83
C ILE A 395 1.97 -1.60 -21.41
N THR A 396 2.24 -1.87 -20.15
CA THR A 396 2.27 -3.24 -19.58
C THR A 396 0.97 -3.61 -18.88
N ARG A 397 0.30 -2.63 -18.29
CA ARG A 397 -1.00 -2.78 -17.63
C ARG A 397 -1.93 -1.64 -18.02
N SER A 398 -3.20 -1.94 -18.19
CA SER A 398 -4.24 -0.98 -18.55
C SER A 398 -5.59 -1.53 -18.11
N ARG A 399 -5.87 -1.51 -16.80
CA ARG A 399 -7.08 -2.08 -16.19
C ARG A 399 -7.23 -1.57 -14.75
N TRP A 400 -8.42 -1.62 -14.19
CA TRP A 400 -8.74 -1.26 -12.81
C TRP A 400 -8.36 0.17 -12.43
N GLY A 401 -8.55 1.11 -13.38
CA GLY A 401 -8.19 2.51 -13.19
C GLY A 401 -6.69 2.78 -13.23
N GLU A 402 -5.85 1.80 -13.58
CA GLU A 402 -4.39 1.97 -13.73
C GLU A 402 -3.93 1.83 -15.17
N VAL A 403 -2.91 2.60 -15.52
CA VAL A 403 -2.06 2.41 -16.70
C VAL A 403 -0.63 2.37 -16.22
N VAL A 404 0.13 1.36 -16.63
CA VAL A 404 1.55 1.26 -16.32
C VAL A 404 2.37 1.28 -17.59
N LEU A 405 3.34 2.21 -17.62
CA LEU A 405 4.29 2.41 -18.70
C LEU A 405 5.65 1.82 -18.26
N SER A 406 6.11 0.77 -18.92
CA SER A 406 7.49 0.30 -18.81
C SER A 406 8.38 1.08 -19.78
N LEU A 407 9.50 1.61 -19.26
CA LEU A 407 10.52 2.27 -20.08
C LEU A 407 11.56 1.26 -20.56
N ASP A 408 11.49 0.01 -20.11
CA ASP A 408 12.35 -1.07 -20.58
C ASP A 408 11.84 -1.59 -21.94
N PRO A 409 12.72 -1.79 -22.96
CA PRO A 409 12.32 -2.26 -24.28
C PRO A 409 11.65 -3.65 -24.30
N SER A 410 11.87 -4.48 -23.28
CA SER A 410 11.20 -5.79 -23.14
C SER A 410 9.70 -5.66 -22.89
N GLY A 411 9.26 -4.51 -22.36
CA GLY A 411 7.88 -4.31 -21.94
C GLY A 411 7.53 -5.10 -20.67
N ASP A 412 8.51 -5.36 -19.79
CA ASP A 412 8.28 -5.90 -18.45
C ASP A 412 8.49 -4.80 -17.41
N ASP A 413 7.46 -4.45 -16.68
CA ASP A 413 7.50 -3.36 -15.70
C ASP A 413 8.19 -3.76 -14.37
N ARG A 414 8.66 -5.00 -14.29
CA ARG A 414 9.52 -5.51 -13.21
C ARG A 414 11.00 -5.26 -13.45
N ILE A 415 11.38 -4.79 -14.65
CA ILE A 415 12.76 -4.55 -15.07
C ILE A 415 12.94 -3.06 -15.37
N GLY A 416 14.01 -2.46 -14.82
CA GLY A 416 14.32 -1.05 -15.06
C GLY A 416 13.23 -0.11 -14.56
N TRP A 417 13.04 0.99 -15.29
CA TRP A 417 12.10 2.04 -14.93
C TRP A 417 10.67 1.72 -15.39
N SER A 418 9.71 1.95 -14.51
CA SER A 418 8.29 1.96 -14.86
C SER A 418 7.55 3.11 -14.16
N VAL A 419 6.48 3.59 -14.79
CA VAL A 419 5.65 4.68 -14.30
C VAL A 419 4.20 4.19 -14.21
N LEU A 420 3.61 4.36 -13.03
CA LEU A 420 2.20 4.14 -12.77
C LEU A 420 1.44 5.43 -13.00
N TYR A 421 0.32 5.34 -13.70
CA TYR A 421 -0.74 6.34 -13.72
C TYR A 421 -2.00 5.70 -13.14
N LEU A 422 -2.49 6.22 -12.04
CA LEU A 422 -3.72 5.74 -11.41
C LEU A 422 -4.84 6.77 -11.59
N HIS A 423 -6.06 6.37 -11.35
CA HIS A 423 -7.28 7.12 -11.62
C HIS A 423 -7.49 7.43 -13.12
N ILE A 424 -7.11 6.47 -13.97
CA ILE A 424 -7.38 6.53 -15.40
C ILE A 424 -8.72 5.85 -15.69
N ARG A 425 -9.60 6.55 -16.43
CA ARG A 425 -10.97 6.09 -16.72
C ARG A 425 -10.96 4.75 -17.48
N GLU A 426 -11.83 3.84 -17.06
CA GLU A 426 -12.06 2.51 -17.63
C GLU A 426 -12.93 2.58 -18.90
N ASP A 427 -12.56 3.43 -19.85
CA ASP A 427 -13.21 3.50 -21.14
C ASP A 427 -12.61 2.50 -22.14
N THR A 428 -13.13 2.52 -23.36
CA THR A 428 -12.69 1.60 -24.43
C THR A 428 -11.21 1.78 -24.70
N ALA A 429 -10.43 0.69 -24.65
CA ALA A 429 -9.02 0.72 -25.00
C ALA A 429 -8.82 1.02 -26.49
N GLY A 430 -7.77 1.77 -26.80
CA GLY A 430 -7.37 2.13 -28.15
C GLY A 430 -7.33 3.64 -28.42
N ALA A 431 -7.30 4.04 -29.69
CA ALA A 431 -7.07 5.43 -30.12
C ALA A 431 -8.12 6.45 -29.62
N ALA A 432 -9.32 5.99 -29.28
CA ALA A 432 -10.43 6.82 -28.78
C ALA A 432 -10.58 6.81 -27.26
N GLY A 433 -9.71 6.10 -26.54
CA GLY A 433 -9.80 5.93 -25.09
C GLY A 433 -8.45 5.55 -24.49
N ARG A 434 -8.50 4.73 -23.43
CA ARG A 434 -7.31 4.30 -22.68
C ARG A 434 -6.33 3.49 -23.55
N ALA A 435 -5.03 3.73 -23.39
CA ALA A 435 -3.98 2.98 -24.10
C ALA A 435 -4.07 1.48 -23.82
N ALA A 436 -3.93 0.65 -24.84
CA ALA A 436 -4.03 -0.81 -24.72
C ALA A 436 -2.72 -1.42 -24.24
N VAL A 437 -2.81 -2.55 -23.53
CA VAL A 437 -1.63 -3.36 -23.16
C VAL A 437 -0.87 -3.78 -24.42
N GLY A 438 0.46 -3.69 -24.39
CA GLY A 438 1.36 -3.95 -25.51
C GLY A 438 1.55 -2.76 -26.45
N ALA A 439 0.79 -1.67 -26.31
CA ALA A 439 0.98 -0.47 -27.10
C ALA A 439 2.35 0.16 -26.83
N ARG A 440 3.09 0.46 -27.91
CA ARG A 440 4.31 1.28 -27.85
C ARG A 440 3.91 2.74 -27.99
N VAL A 441 4.23 3.53 -26.98
CA VAL A 441 3.90 4.94 -26.93
C VAL A 441 5.17 5.79 -26.94
N LYS A 442 5.02 7.00 -27.47
CA LYS A 442 6.03 8.07 -27.40
C LYS A 442 5.66 9.05 -26.30
N ARG A 443 6.66 9.75 -25.77
CA ARG A 443 6.45 10.89 -24.88
C ARG A 443 5.42 11.85 -25.47
N GLY A 444 4.36 12.16 -24.73
CA GLY A 444 3.27 13.02 -25.15
C GLY A 444 2.09 12.31 -25.84
N ASP A 445 2.21 10.99 -26.13
CA ASP A 445 1.07 10.23 -26.65
C ASP A 445 -0.01 10.10 -25.58
N ARG A 446 -1.27 10.12 -26.01
CA ARG A 446 -2.45 10.00 -25.15
C ARG A 446 -2.55 8.60 -24.57
N ILE A 447 -2.72 8.50 -23.24
CA ILE A 447 -2.82 7.21 -22.55
C ILE A 447 -4.17 7.00 -21.84
N GLY A 448 -4.96 8.04 -21.63
CA GLY A 448 -6.29 7.95 -21.03
C GLY A 448 -6.77 9.29 -20.48
N HIS A 449 -7.92 9.28 -19.83
CA HIS A 449 -8.50 10.46 -19.19
C HIS A 449 -8.43 10.34 -17.68
N PRO A 450 -8.14 11.43 -16.93
CA PRO A 450 -8.18 11.40 -15.49
C PRO A 450 -9.62 11.17 -14.99
N SER A 451 -9.75 10.43 -13.91
CA SER A 451 -11.05 10.06 -13.30
C SER A 451 -10.95 9.90 -11.78
N CYS A 452 -11.98 9.29 -11.18
CA CYS A 452 -11.96 8.81 -9.79
C CYS A 452 -11.87 7.28 -9.69
N GLU A 453 -11.60 6.58 -10.79
CA GLU A 453 -11.56 5.12 -10.80
C GLU A 453 -10.23 4.58 -10.26
N GLY A 454 -10.19 3.30 -9.89
CA GLY A 454 -8.96 2.63 -9.46
C GLY A 454 -8.57 2.79 -8.00
N GLY A 455 -9.34 3.54 -7.19
CA GLY A 455 -9.04 3.73 -5.77
C GLY A 455 -9.98 4.73 -5.10
N VAL A 456 -9.59 5.20 -3.92
CA VAL A 456 -10.30 6.27 -3.21
C VAL A 456 -9.86 7.61 -3.79
N SER A 457 -10.82 8.44 -4.18
CA SER A 457 -10.57 9.77 -4.75
C SER A 457 -11.69 10.74 -4.39
N SER A 458 -11.36 11.99 -4.09
CA SER A 458 -12.30 13.08 -3.84
C SER A 458 -12.68 13.85 -5.10
N GLY A 459 -11.89 13.73 -6.17
CA GLY A 459 -12.09 14.40 -7.46
C GLY A 459 -11.25 13.76 -8.56
N ALA A 460 -11.67 13.94 -9.81
CA ALA A 460 -10.95 13.37 -10.95
C ALA A 460 -9.55 13.98 -11.10
N HIS A 461 -8.53 13.15 -11.05
CA HIS A 461 -7.12 13.53 -11.14
C HIS A 461 -6.30 12.40 -11.76
N VAL A 462 -5.02 12.62 -12.01
CA VAL A 462 -4.02 11.59 -12.23
C VAL A 462 -3.09 11.53 -11.05
N HIS A 463 -2.97 10.35 -10.46
CA HIS A 463 -1.95 9.97 -9.49
C HIS A 463 -0.81 9.33 -10.25
N ILE A 464 0.41 9.85 -10.10
CA ILE A 464 1.58 9.36 -10.84
C ILE A 464 2.68 8.95 -9.87
N ALA A 465 3.18 7.73 -10.03
CA ALA A 465 4.27 7.17 -9.22
C ALA A 465 5.26 6.39 -10.10
N ARG A 466 6.46 6.11 -9.58
CA ARG A 466 7.52 5.44 -10.35
C ARG A 466 8.17 4.32 -9.57
N ARG A 467 8.65 3.32 -10.32
CA ARG A 467 9.41 2.18 -9.79
C ARG A 467 10.71 2.00 -10.58
N TYR A 468 11.67 1.39 -9.91
CA TYR A 468 12.86 0.83 -10.54
C TYR A 468 13.03 -0.62 -10.11
N ASN A 469 13.13 -1.55 -11.06
CA ASN A 469 13.15 -2.99 -10.80
C ASN A 469 12.02 -3.44 -9.86
N GLY A 470 10.82 -2.89 -10.03
CA GLY A 470 9.65 -3.15 -9.18
C GLY A 470 9.64 -2.38 -7.86
N GLU A 471 10.75 -1.86 -7.35
CA GLU A 471 10.79 -1.12 -6.10
C GLU A 471 10.16 0.27 -6.27
N TRP A 472 9.19 0.62 -5.40
CA TRP A 472 8.62 1.95 -5.34
C TRP A 472 9.66 2.96 -4.86
N LEU A 473 9.82 4.05 -5.60
CA LEU A 473 10.77 5.11 -5.24
C LEU A 473 10.07 6.25 -4.51
N ASN A 474 10.70 6.76 -3.46
CA ASN A 474 10.25 7.97 -2.80
C ASN A 474 10.28 9.17 -3.75
N ALA A 475 9.37 10.14 -3.58
CA ALA A 475 9.37 11.35 -4.40
C ALA A 475 10.57 12.26 -4.11
N VAL A 476 11.16 12.13 -2.92
CA VAL A 476 12.34 12.90 -2.49
C VAL A 476 13.52 11.97 -2.16
N GLY A 477 14.70 12.50 -1.97
CA GLY A 477 15.90 11.74 -1.60
C GLY A 477 16.92 11.64 -2.73
N GLU A 478 17.66 10.51 -2.81
CA GLU A 478 18.76 10.33 -3.76
C GLU A 478 18.33 10.39 -5.23
N ILE A 479 17.11 9.97 -5.53
CA ILE A 479 16.52 9.99 -6.87
C ILE A 479 15.22 10.80 -6.81
N PRO A 480 15.27 12.13 -6.79
CA PRO A 480 14.08 12.96 -6.64
C PRO A 480 13.15 12.81 -7.84
N PHE A 481 11.84 12.93 -7.61
CA PHE A 481 10.85 12.90 -8.66
C PHE A 481 10.88 14.22 -9.42
N ASP A 482 11.35 14.17 -10.65
CA ASP A 482 11.39 15.28 -11.59
C ASP A 482 10.42 15.01 -12.73
N LEU A 483 9.47 15.94 -12.94
CA LEU A 483 8.52 15.93 -14.04
C LEU A 483 8.67 17.22 -14.85
N GLY A 484 9.38 17.16 -15.98
CA GLY A 484 9.59 18.32 -16.85
C GLY A 484 10.40 19.44 -16.20
N GLY A 485 11.33 19.12 -15.31
CA GLY A 485 12.12 20.07 -14.54
C GLY A 485 11.46 20.54 -13.25
N TRP A 486 10.25 20.05 -12.91
CA TRP A 486 9.61 20.27 -11.62
C TRP A 486 10.03 19.18 -10.64
N VAL A 487 10.82 19.52 -9.64
CA VAL A 487 11.38 18.61 -8.65
C VAL A 487 10.56 18.66 -7.37
N ALA A 488 10.19 17.47 -6.86
CA ALA A 488 9.36 17.34 -5.67
C ALA A 488 10.14 17.54 -4.36
N ALA A 489 9.47 18.14 -3.37
CA ALA A 489 9.90 18.20 -1.98
C ALA A 489 8.72 17.93 -1.03
N GLU A 490 9.01 17.26 0.10
CA GLU A 490 8.00 16.93 1.14
C GLU A 490 7.61 18.14 1.98
N GLY A 491 6.32 18.19 2.39
CA GLY A 491 5.79 19.19 3.32
C GLY A 491 5.73 18.75 4.78
N GLY A 492 6.20 17.52 5.09
CA GLY A 492 6.23 16.96 6.46
C GLY A 492 5.02 16.12 6.83
N VAL A 493 3.92 16.21 6.09
CA VAL A 493 2.76 15.31 6.17
C VAL A 493 2.38 14.84 4.76
N GLU A 494 1.71 13.68 4.69
CA GLU A 494 1.27 13.09 3.43
C GLU A 494 0.33 14.03 2.67
N TYR A 495 0.50 14.14 1.35
CA TYR A 495 -0.17 15.08 0.43
C TYR A 495 0.30 16.54 0.48
N ASP A 496 1.02 16.97 1.51
CA ASP A 496 1.66 18.28 1.51
C ASP A 496 3.01 18.22 0.79
N GLY A 497 3.41 19.33 0.21
CA GLY A 497 4.71 19.45 -0.44
C GLY A 497 4.77 20.49 -1.51
N THR A 498 5.92 20.58 -2.15
CA THR A 498 6.16 21.57 -3.21
C THR A 498 6.77 20.94 -4.44
N LEU A 499 6.56 21.60 -5.57
CA LEU A 499 7.30 21.38 -6.82
C LEU A 499 8.08 22.65 -7.16
N THR A 500 9.36 22.50 -7.47
CA THR A 500 10.24 23.63 -7.80
C THR A 500 10.87 23.46 -9.18
N LYS A 501 10.82 24.51 -10.02
CA LYS A 501 11.47 24.59 -11.34
C LYS A 501 12.17 25.93 -11.48
N GLY A 502 13.50 25.92 -11.43
CA GLY A 502 14.28 27.16 -11.38
C GLY A 502 13.93 28.00 -10.16
N SER A 503 13.42 29.23 -10.36
CA SER A 503 12.97 30.12 -9.28
C SER A 503 11.50 29.99 -8.93
N LEU A 504 10.75 29.13 -9.64
CA LEU A 504 9.33 28.93 -9.42
C LEU A 504 9.10 27.82 -8.39
N THR A 505 8.25 28.08 -7.41
CA THR A 505 7.76 27.06 -6.46
C THR A 505 6.24 27.01 -6.51
N ARG A 506 5.67 25.83 -6.40
CA ARG A 506 4.24 25.57 -6.33
C ARG A 506 3.95 24.63 -5.16
N GLU A 507 2.90 24.94 -4.41
CA GLU A 507 2.48 24.18 -3.24
C GLU A 507 1.32 23.26 -3.61
N ALA A 508 1.33 22.03 -3.08
CA ALA A 508 0.21 21.12 -3.20
C ALA A 508 -1.01 21.65 -2.44
N CYS A 509 -2.15 21.75 -3.09
CA CYS A 509 -3.41 22.07 -2.43
C CYS A 509 -4.62 21.70 -3.30
N GLU A 510 -5.76 21.42 -2.69
CA GLU A 510 -7.03 21.29 -3.41
C GLU A 510 -7.59 22.64 -3.89
N CYS A 511 -6.83 23.72 -3.72
CA CYS A 511 -7.17 25.06 -4.21
C CYS A 511 -7.03 25.16 -5.74
N LYS A 512 -7.82 26.02 -6.37
CA LYS A 512 -7.74 26.29 -7.81
C LYS A 512 -7.07 27.66 -8.04
N GLN A 513 -5.82 27.78 -7.62
CA GLN A 513 -5.07 29.03 -7.66
C GLN A 513 -3.78 28.84 -8.48
N LEU A 514 -3.80 29.22 -9.75
CA LEU A 514 -2.68 29.01 -10.67
C LEU A 514 -1.34 29.58 -10.17
N GLY A 515 -1.37 30.66 -9.41
CA GLY A 515 -0.17 31.24 -8.79
C GLY A 515 0.40 30.40 -7.66
N VAL A 516 -0.43 29.55 -7.01
CA VAL A 516 -0.06 28.68 -5.88
C VAL A 516 0.30 27.27 -6.37
N ASN A 517 -0.62 26.61 -7.11
CA ASN A 517 -0.50 25.21 -7.49
C ASN A 517 -0.61 24.94 -8.99
N GLY A 518 -0.58 25.96 -9.85
CA GLY A 518 -0.59 25.77 -11.31
C GLY A 518 0.77 25.32 -11.84
N ILE A 519 0.80 24.17 -12.52
CA ILE A 519 1.99 23.57 -13.14
C ILE A 519 1.87 23.68 -14.66
N ALA A 520 2.88 24.25 -15.28
CA ALA A 520 3.02 24.40 -16.72
C ALA A 520 4.39 23.86 -17.19
N TRP A 521 4.51 23.64 -18.51
CA TRP A 521 5.74 23.17 -19.17
C TRP A 521 6.90 24.14 -19.05
#